data_03924f8a78453b4a423a8814f08f5dde
#
_entry.id   03924f8a78453b4a423a8814f08f5dde
#
_cell.length_a   1.000
_cell.length_b   1.000
_cell.length_c   1.000
_cell.angle_alpha   90.00
_cell.angle_beta   90.00
_cell.angle_gamma   90.00
#
_symmetry.space_group_name_H-M   'P 1'
#
loop_
_entity.id
_entity.type
_entity.pdbx_description
1 polymer ?
#
loop_
_entity_poly.entity_id
_entity_poly.type
_entity_poly.pdbx_seq_one_letter_code
_entity_poly.pdbx_strand_id
1 'polypeptide(L)'
;ALLRLREKGCHVVASFGNISASGGVYIGVAAEKIVSNPGAITGSIGVILRGNNLSRLLERIGIQFETVKSGAYKDILSPDRALSPEERQLLQALIDSSYDQFVEAVATGRQLSQEAVRAFADGRVFSGAQAKELGLVDELGDEERARALAAELADLEDDCKPVTLGKAKKSLLARLPGGSLFSRLNDLVTTELAYCGQALWLYRP
;
A
#
# COMPACT_ATOMS: atom_id res chain seq x y z
N ALA A 1 -4.80 8.73 -11.67
CA ALA A 1 -4.56 8.16 -13.00
C ALA A 1 -5.70 7.20 -13.38
N LEU A 2 -5.99 6.13 -12.59
CA LEU A 2 -7.02 5.14 -12.93
C LEU A 2 -8.43 5.73 -13.09
N LEU A 3 -8.86 6.59 -12.16
CA LEU A 3 -10.15 7.27 -12.28
C LEU A 3 -10.27 8.08 -13.58
N ARG A 4 -9.20 8.77 -13.99
CA ARG A 4 -9.17 9.49 -15.27
C ARG A 4 -9.28 8.58 -16.49
N LEU A 5 -8.82 7.34 -16.42
CA LEU A 5 -9.02 6.37 -17.50
C LEU A 5 -10.50 5.96 -17.57
N ARG A 6 -11.13 5.73 -16.43
CA ARG A 6 -12.57 5.44 -16.37
C ARG A 6 -13.41 6.60 -16.90
N GLU A 7 -13.08 7.84 -16.54
CA GLU A 7 -13.72 9.04 -17.08
C GLU A 7 -13.60 9.17 -18.61
N LYS A 8 -12.57 8.56 -19.20
CA LYS A 8 -12.37 8.48 -20.66
C LYS A 8 -13.05 7.28 -21.31
N GLY A 9 -13.86 6.52 -20.57
CA GLY A 9 -14.56 5.35 -21.05
C GLY A 9 -13.71 4.06 -21.09
N CYS A 10 -12.53 4.05 -20.44
CA CYS A 10 -11.74 2.81 -20.32
C CYS A 10 -12.27 1.98 -19.15
N HIS A 11 -12.59 0.71 -19.38
CA HIS A 11 -12.89 -0.23 -18.30
C HIS A 11 -11.61 -0.60 -17.57
N VAL A 12 -11.65 -0.57 -16.24
CA VAL A 12 -10.50 -0.89 -15.38
C VAL A 12 -10.90 -2.02 -14.44
N VAL A 13 -10.23 -3.15 -14.55
CA VAL A 13 -10.39 -4.30 -13.65
C VAL A 13 -9.11 -4.48 -12.84
N ALA A 14 -9.23 -4.59 -11.53
CA ALA A 14 -8.11 -4.91 -10.64
C ALA A 14 -8.06 -6.43 -10.41
N SER A 15 -6.86 -7.00 -10.48
CA SER A 15 -6.61 -8.41 -10.14
C SER A 15 -5.77 -8.48 -8.86
N PHE A 16 -6.32 -9.08 -7.81
CA PHE A 16 -5.64 -9.32 -6.54
C PHE A 16 -5.07 -10.74 -6.53
N GLY A 17 -3.76 -10.86 -6.75
CA GLY A 17 -3.04 -12.13 -6.80
C GLY A 17 -2.74 -12.69 -5.41
N ASN A 18 -1.47 -12.80 -5.03
CA ASN A 18 -1.07 -13.37 -3.74
C ASN A 18 -1.27 -12.38 -2.59
N ILE A 19 -0.84 -11.13 -2.77
CA ILE A 19 -0.97 -10.06 -1.76
C ILE A 19 -1.41 -8.78 -2.47
N SER A 20 -2.52 -8.23 -2.04
CA SER A 20 -3.01 -6.92 -2.45
C SER A 20 -3.67 -6.25 -1.26
N ALA A 21 -2.85 -5.75 -0.33
CA ALA A 21 -3.29 -5.20 0.95
C ALA A 21 -2.88 -3.72 1.08
N SER A 22 -3.53 -2.98 1.98
CA SER A 22 -3.22 -1.57 2.27
C SER A 22 -3.23 -0.71 0.99
N GLY A 23 -2.08 -0.19 0.56
CA GLY A 23 -1.96 0.58 -0.70
C GLY A 23 -2.45 -0.19 -1.94
N GLY A 24 -2.33 -1.53 -1.96
CA GLY A 24 -2.89 -2.36 -3.03
C GLY A 24 -4.41 -2.27 -3.10
N VAL A 25 -5.09 -2.29 -1.94
CA VAL A 25 -6.54 -2.05 -1.84
C VAL A 25 -6.88 -0.63 -2.26
N TYR A 26 -6.13 0.37 -1.76
CA TYR A 26 -6.36 1.77 -2.10
C TYR A 26 -6.31 2.03 -3.62
N ILE A 27 -5.36 1.39 -4.31
CA ILE A 27 -5.25 1.48 -5.77
C ILE A 27 -6.38 0.66 -6.42
N GLY A 28 -6.65 -0.55 -5.92
CA GLY A 28 -7.61 -1.46 -6.48
C GLY A 28 -9.05 -0.94 -6.47
N VAL A 29 -9.46 -0.23 -5.41
CA VAL A 29 -10.82 0.34 -5.31
C VAL A 29 -11.09 1.47 -6.31
N ALA A 30 -10.07 1.98 -7.00
CA ALA A 30 -10.24 2.87 -8.14
C ALA A 30 -10.70 2.15 -9.41
N ALA A 31 -10.61 0.82 -9.46
CA ALA A 31 -11.10 0.01 -10.56
C ALA A 31 -12.64 -0.07 -10.53
N GLU A 32 -13.22 -0.44 -11.66
CA GLU A 32 -14.65 -0.69 -11.81
C GLU A 32 -15.04 -2.04 -11.18
N LYS A 33 -14.18 -3.04 -11.35
CA LYS A 33 -14.30 -4.38 -10.80
C LYS A 33 -12.99 -4.84 -10.18
N ILE A 34 -13.12 -5.68 -9.16
CA ILE A 34 -11.99 -6.31 -8.47
C ILE A 34 -12.20 -7.83 -8.48
N VAL A 35 -11.27 -8.53 -9.09
CA VAL A 35 -11.18 -10.00 -9.06
C VAL A 35 -10.05 -10.39 -8.12
N SER A 36 -10.29 -11.30 -7.20
CA SER A 36 -9.29 -11.74 -6.23
C SER A 36 -9.12 -13.25 -6.22
N ASN A 37 -7.89 -13.72 -6.16
CA ASN A 37 -7.64 -15.10 -5.79
C ASN A 37 -8.27 -15.38 -4.40
N PRO A 38 -9.00 -16.50 -4.21
CA PRO A 38 -9.65 -16.80 -2.94
C PRO A 38 -8.70 -16.80 -1.73
N GLY A 39 -7.45 -17.22 -1.92
CA GLY A 39 -6.41 -17.26 -0.90
C GLY A 39 -5.53 -16.00 -0.84
N ALA A 40 -5.81 -14.96 -1.61
CA ALA A 40 -5.06 -13.72 -1.57
C ALA A 40 -5.11 -13.08 -0.17
N ILE A 41 -4.03 -12.45 0.24
CA ILE A 41 -4.01 -11.59 1.43
C ILE A 41 -4.39 -10.18 1.00
N THR A 42 -5.51 -9.67 1.55
CA THR A 42 -6.02 -8.32 1.24
C THR A 42 -6.48 -7.59 2.51
N GLY A 43 -7.19 -6.47 2.37
CA GLY A 43 -7.56 -5.65 3.52
C GLY A 43 -6.41 -4.78 4.00
N SER A 44 -6.05 -4.86 5.30
CA SER A 44 -5.06 -3.96 5.92
C SER A 44 -5.40 -2.49 5.65
N ILE A 45 -6.69 -2.16 5.75
CA ILE A 45 -7.19 -0.79 5.58
C ILE A 45 -6.89 -0.05 6.87
N GLY A 46 -5.84 0.74 6.84
CA GLY A 46 -5.34 1.46 7.99
C GLY A 46 -4.08 2.25 7.66
N VAL A 47 -3.68 3.14 8.55
CA VAL A 47 -2.49 3.97 8.42
C VAL A 47 -1.62 3.78 9.65
N ILE A 48 -0.35 3.59 9.44
CA ILE A 48 0.64 3.45 10.51
C ILE A 48 1.83 4.37 10.24
N LEU A 49 2.33 5.00 11.31
CA LEU A 49 3.59 5.71 11.33
C LEU A 49 4.41 5.15 12.48
N ARG A 50 5.62 4.67 12.18
CA ARG A 50 6.49 4.02 13.15
C ARG A 50 7.82 4.76 13.25
N GLY A 51 8.24 5.05 14.47
CA GLY A 51 9.59 5.53 14.80
C GLY A 51 10.21 4.65 15.88
N ASN A 52 11.53 4.58 15.91
CA ASN A 52 12.28 3.88 16.93
C ASN A 52 12.83 4.91 17.94
N ASN A 53 12.66 4.65 19.22
CA ASN A 53 13.33 5.43 20.27
C ASN A 53 14.54 4.64 20.76
N LEU A 54 15.72 5.12 20.45
CA LEU A 54 17.00 4.54 20.78
C LEU A 54 17.75 5.34 21.88
N SER A 55 17.11 6.34 22.50
CA SER A 55 17.77 7.23 23.47
C SER A 55 18.55 6.48 24.55
N ARG A 56 17.93 5.46 25.18
CA ARG A 56 18.59 4.65 26.22
C ARG A 56 19.78 3.84 25.72
N LEU A 57 19.76 3.40 24.46
CA LEU A 57 20.90 2.71 23.84
C LEU A 57 22.04 3.68 23.59
N LEU A 58 21.72 4.83 23.02
CA LEU A 58 22.69 5.88 22.70
C LEU A 58 23.39 6.40 23.98
N GLU A 59 22.65 6.63 25.06
CA GLU A 59 23.20 6.97 26.37
C GLU A 59 24.20 5.91 26.87
N ARG A 60 23.87 4.62 26.74
CA ARG A 60 24.75 3.51 27.20
C ARG A 60 26.07 3.43 26.45
N ILE A 61 26.06 3.79 25.16
CA ILE A 61 27.28 3.76 24.32
C ILE A 61 27.98 5.12 24.22
N GLY A 62 27.49 6.12 24.95
CA GLY A 62 28.13 7.44 25.04
C GLY A 62 27.96 8.28 23.77
N ILE A 63 26.95 8.03 22.95
CA ILE A 63 26.64 8.86 21.77
C ILE A 63 25.57 9.88 22.12
N GLN A 64 25.87 11.15 21.81
CA GLN A 64 24.93 12.28 21.93
C GLN A 64 24.77 12.96 20.58
N PHE A 65 23.52 13.34 20.25
CA PHE A 65 23.22 14.12 19.06
C PHE A 65 23.10 15.59 19.42
N GLU A 66 23.83 16.44 18.70
CA GLU A 66 23.67 17.87 18.78
C GLU A 66 22.80 18.33 17.62
N THR A 67 21.55 18.71 17.91
CA THR A 67 20.58 19.08 16.89
C THR A 67 20.34 20.59 16.90
N VAL A 68 20.69 21.26 15.81
CA VAL A 68 20.31 22.65 15.53
C VAL A 68 19.16 22.63 14.51
N LYS A 69 18.02 23.22 14.86
CA LYS A 69 16.81 23.15 14.05
C LYS A 69 16.11 24.51 13.94
N SER A 70 15.51 24.79 12.80
CA SER A 70 14.77 26.02 12.53
C SER A 70 13.35 26.03 13.10
N GLY A 71 12.80 24.89 13.49
CA GLY A 71 11.45 24.76 14.02
C GLY A 71 11.32 23.62 15.02
N ALA A 72 10.41 23.76 15.98
CA ALA A 72 10.23 22.84 17.10
C ALA A 72 10.04 21.37 16.66
N TYR A 73 9.32 21.15 15.58
CA TYR A 73 8.92 19.81 15.09
C TYR A 73 9.79 19.26 13.96
N LYS A 74 10.92 19.93 13.62
CA LYS A 74 11.74 19.51 12.46
C LYS A 74 12.44 18.16 12.67
N ASP A 75 12.64 17.76 13.93
CA ASP A 75 13.24 16.51 14.37
C ASP A 75 12.20 15.54 14.98
N ILE A 76 10.94 15.70 14.60
CA ILE A 76 9.88 14.77 14.99
C ILE A 76 10.22 13.35 14.49
N LEU A 77 10.03 12.34 15.35
CA LEU A 77 10.47 10.95 15.13
C LEU A 77 11.99 10.74 15.11
N SER A 78 12.79 11.71 15.56
CA SER A 78 14.22 11.45 15.75
C SER A 78 14.44 10.29 16.73
N PRO A 79 15.36 9.34 16.43
CA PRO A 79 15.54 8.14 17.24
C PRO A 79 16.25 8.41 18.57
N ASP A 80 16.85 9.58 18.76
CA ASP A 80 17.65 9.96 19.92
C ASP A 80 16.81 10.48 21.10
N ARG A 81 15.50 10.69 20.90
CA ARG A 81 14.60 11.18 21.95
C ARG A 81 13.19 10.60 21.84
N ALA A 82 12.44 10.67 22.92
CA ALA A 82 11.02 10.34 22.91
C ALA A 82 10.20 11.44 22.23
N LEU A 83 9.05 11.06 21.66
CA LEU A 83 8.05 12.01 21.20
C LEU A 83 7.42 12.76 22.37
N SER A 84 7.25 14.08 22.22
CA SER A 84 6.44 14.86 23.15
C SER A 84 4.93 14.55 22.98
N PRO A 85 4.09 14.88 23.99
CA PRO A 85 2.65 14.75 23.86
C PRO A 85 2.08 15.54 22.66
N GLU A 86 2.58 16.73 22.41
CA GLU A 86 2.17 17.62 21.31
C GLU A 86 2.57 17.02 19.96
N GLU A 87 3.78 16.49 19.84
CA GLU A 87 4.24 15.80 18.63
C GLU A 87 3.39 14.57 18.33
N ARG A 88 3.02 13.82 19.37
CA ARG A 88 2.12 12.68 19.24
C ARG A 88 0.75 13.10 18.72
N GLN A 89 0.18 14.19 19.20
CA GLN A 89 -1.09 14.72 18.74
C GLN A 89 -1.03 15.16 17.27
N LEU A 90 0.04 15.82 16.85
CA LEU A 90 0.26 16.22 15.46
C LEU A 90 0.32 15.01 14.53
N LEU A 91 1.08 13.98 14.92
CA LEU A 91 1.19 12.76 14.13
C LEU A 91 -0.12 11.97 14.11
N GLN A 92 -0.86 11.95 15.22
CA GLN A 92 -2.17 11.29 15.27
C GLN A 92 -3.16 11.97 14.32
N ALA A 93 -3.23 13.30 14.33
CA ALA A 93 -4.09 14.04 13.41
C ALA A 93 -3.76 13.78 11.93
N LEU A 94 -2.47 13.63 11.60
CA LEU A 94 -2.03 13.25 10.25
C LEU A 94 -2.50 11.83 9.88
N ILE A 95 -2.36 10.88 10.81
CA ILE A 95 -2.82 9.49 10.63
C ILE A 95 -4.33 9.45 10.45
N ASP A 96 -5.07 10.14 11.29
CA ASP A 96 -6.54 10.19 11.25
C ASP A 96 -7.02 10.77 9.92
N SER A 97 -6.43 11.87 9.45
CA SER A 97 -6.75 12.44 8.15
C SER A 97 -6.46 11.49 6.99
N SER A 98 -5.33 10.78 7.04
CA SER A 98 -4.97 9.80 6.00
C SER A 98 -5.88 8.56 6.04
N TYR A 99 -6.28 8.15 7.23
CA TYR A 99 -7.21 7.05 7.43
C TYR A 99 -8.61 7.39 6.89
N ASP A 100 -9.10 8.61 7.17
CA ASP A 100 -10.38 9.08 6.65
C ASP A 100 -10.41 9.10 5.12
N GLN A 101 -9.33 9.57 4.49
CA GLN A 101 -9.17 9.50 3.03
C GLN A 101 -9.19 8.05 2.51
N PHE A 102 -8.60 7.11 3.24
CA PHE A 102 -8.62 5.70 2.83
C PHE A 102 -10.03 5.12 2.93
N VAL A 103 -10.72 5.35 4.05
CA VAL A 103 -12.11 4.92 4.24
C VAL A 103 -13.01 5.50 3.15
N GLU A 104 -12.88 6.79 2.84
CA GLU A 104 -13.64 7.45 1.80
C GLU A 104 -13.38 6.85 0.41
N ALA A 105 -12.11 6.58 0.07
CA ALA A 105 -11.75 5.95 -1.20
C ALA A 105 -12.36 4.55 -1.33
N VAL A 106 -12.34 3.74 -0.26
CA VAL A 106 -12.97 2.42 -0.25
C VAL A 106 -14.48 2.54 -0.34
N ALA A 107 -15.10 3.40 0.45
CA ALA A 107 -16.55 3.62 0.46
C ALA A 107 -17.05 4.03 -0.94
N THR A 108 -16.38 4.99 -1.56
CA THR A 108 -16.71 5.46 -2.91
C THR A 108 -16.48 4.39 -3.97
N GLY A 109 -15.30 3.74 -3.94
CA GLY A 109 -14.93 2.74 -4.96
C GLY A 109 -15.76 1.46 -4.88
N ARG A 110 -16.28 1.13 -3.69
CA ARG A 110 -17.08 -0.07 -3.45
C ARG A 110 -18.58 0.19 -3.27
N GLN A 111 -19.00 1.44 -3.34
CA GLN A 111 -20.40 1.86 -3.11
C GLN A 111 -20.93 1.40 -1.74
N LEU A 112 -20.08 1.47 -0.72
CA LEU A 112 -20.40 1.15 0.67
C LEU A 112 -20.56 2.44 1.48
N SER A 113 -21.29 2.38 2.61
CA SER A 113 -21.27 3.49 3.55
C SER A 113 -19.93 3.55 4.28
N GLN A 114 -19.52 4.74 4.72
CA GLN A 114 -18.29 4.88 5.50
C GLN A 114 -18.37 4.09 6.82
N GLU A 115 -19.56 3.99 7.45
CA GLU A 115 -19.77 3.19 8.64
C GLU A 115 -19.51 1.71 8.38
N ALA A 116 -20.03 1.18 7.25
CA ALA A 116 -19.81 -0.21 6.86
C ALA A 116 -18.32 -0.49 6.64
N VAL A 117 -17.61 0.44 5.98
CA VAL A 117 -16.16 0.32 5.79
C VAL A 117 -15.42 0.36 7.11
N ARG A 118 -15.74 1.31 8.01
CA ARG A 118 -15.08 1.44 9.31
C ARG A 118 -15.27 0.20 10.19
N ALA A 119 -16.33 -0.56 10.03
CA ALA A 119 -16.59 -1.80 10.79
C ALA A 119 -15.51 -2.88 10.55
N PHE A 120 -14.81 -2.83 9.42
CA PHE A 120 -13.72 -3.77 9.10
C PHE A 120 -12.38 -3.10 8.78
N ALA A 121 -12.31 -1.77 8.74
CA ALA A 121 -11.12 -0.99 8.38
C ALA A 121 -10.24 -0.67 9.61
N ASP A 122 -9.95 -1.65 10.44
CA ASP A 122 -9.13 -1.52 11.65
C ASP A 122 -7.67 -2.00 11.44
N GLY A 123 -7.27 -2.18 10.20
CA GLY A 123 -5.95 -2.66 9.84
C GLY A 123 -5.83 -4.18 9.72
N ARG A 124 -6.91 -4.93 10.00
CA ARG A 124 -6.90 -6.39 9.83
C ARG A 124 -6.77 -6.81 8.38
N VAL A 125 -6.26 -8.02 8.15
CA VAL A 125 -6.16 -8.64 6.83
C VAL A 125 -7.29 -9.65 6.65
N PHE A 126 -7.63 -9.90 5.39
CA PHE A 126 -8.66 -10.85 4.96
C PHE A 126 -8.10 -11.77 3.87
N SER A 127 -8.69 -12.95 3.73
CA SER A 127 -8.56 -13.70 2.48
C SER A 127 -9.40 -13.04 1.39
N GLY A 128 -9.10 -13.33 0.11
CA GLY A 128 -9.92 -12.87 -1.00
C GLY A 128 -11.37 -13.32 -0.87
N ALA A 129 -11.61 -14.53 -0.35
CA ALA A 129 -12.95 -15.05 -0.10
C ALA A 129 -13.70 -14.19 0.95
N GLN A 130 -13.08 -13.88 2.09
CA GLN A 130 -13.66 -13.01 3.12
C GLN A 130 -13.89 -11.58 2.60
N ALA A 131 -12.97 -11.07 1.78
CA ALA A 131 -13.10 -9.74 1.19
C ALA A 131 -14.31 -9.64 0.23
N LYS A 132 -14.63 -10.74 -0.46
CA LYS A 132 -15.85 -10.82 -1.27
C LYS A 132 -17.12 -10.75 -0.42
N GLU A 133 -17.17 -11.44 0.70
CA GLU A 133 -18.32 -11.38 1.64
C GLU A 133 -18.54 -9.96 2.19
N LEU A 134 -17.45 -9.20 2.37
CA LEU A 134 -17.49 -7.81 2.83
C LEU A 134 -17.82 -6.80 1.71
N GLY A 135 -17.97 -7.24 0.46
CA GLY A 135 -18.19 -6.35 -0.69
C GLY A 135 -16.94 -5.60 -1.16
N LEU A 136 -15.77 -5.94 -0.59
CA LEU A 136 -14.49 -5.34 -1.00
C LEU A 136 -14.01 -5.87 -2.35
N VAL A 137 -14.39 -7.10 -2.72
CA VAL A 137 -14.06 -7.78 -3.96
C VAL A 137 -15.35 -8.19 -4.68
N ASP A 138 -15.38 -8.09 -6.00
CA ASP A 138 -16.56 -8.45 -6.82
C ASP A 138 -16.60 -9.95 -7.12
N GLU A 139 -15.48 -10.51 -7.56
CA GLU A 139 -15.40 -11.90 -8.00
C GLU A 139 -14.17 -12.61 -7.44
N LEU A 140 -14.29 -13.93 -7.26
CA LEU A 140 -13.15 -14.79 -6.99
C LEU A 140 -12.62 -15.36 -8.30
N GLY A 141 -11.32 -15.28 -8.48
CA GLY A 141 -10.63 -15.77 -9.68
C GLY A 141 -9.17 -15.35 -9.69
N ASP A 142 -8.51 -15.71 -10.75
CA ASP A 142 -7.11 -15.37 -11.02
C ASP A 142 -6.99 -14.21 -12.02
N GLU A 143 -5.79 -13.99 -12.53
CA GLU A 143 -5.52 -12.97 -13.55
C GLU A 143 -6.23 -13.25 -14.86
N GLU A 144 -6.42 -14.53 -15.23
CA GLU A 144 -7.17 -14.91 -16.44
C GLU A 144 -8.63 -14.49 -16.32
N ARG A 145 -9.28 -14.76 -15.18
CA ARG A 145 -10.65 -14.30 -14.94
C ARG A 145 -10.76 -12.78 -14.98
N ALA A 146 -9.78 -12.07 -14.40
CA ALA A 146 -9.77 -10.61 -14.44
C ALA A 146 -9.64 -10.06 -15.87
N ARG A 147 -8.85 -10.71 -16.71
CA ARG A 147 -8.73 -10.37 -18.14
C ARG A 147 -10.01 -10.65 -18.91
N ALA A 148 -10.63 -11.81 -18.70
CA ALA A 148 -11.91 -12.15 -19.30
C ALA A 148 -12.98 -11.13 -18.92
N LEU A 149 -13.08 -10.78 -17.64
CA LEU A 149 -14.02 -9.76 -17.17
C LEU A 149 -13.75 -8.38 -17.80
N ALA A 150 -12.49 -8.00 -18.00
CA ALA A 150 -12.15 -6.75 -18.66
C ALA A 150 -12.56 -6.79 -20.16
N ALA A 151 -12.42 -7.91 -20.85
CA ALA A 151 -12.86 -8.10 -22.22
C ALA A 151 -14.41 -8.06 -22.30
N GLU A 152 -15.10 -8.76 -21.41
CA GLU A 152 -16.57 -8.73 -21.28
C GLU A 152 -17.10 -7.28 -21.12
N LEU A 153 -16.50 -6.50 -20.22
CA LEU A 153 -16.92 -5.11 -19.98
C LEU A 153 -16.68 -4.20 -21.20
N ALA A 154 -15.72 -4.54 -22.04
CA ALA A 154 -15.33 -3.76 -23.21
C ALA A 154 -15.97 -4.27 -24.52
N ASP A 155 -16.88 -5.25 -24.44
CA ASP A 155 -17.49 -5.93 -25.61
C ASP A 155 -16.44 -6.47 -26.60
N LEU A 156 -15.30 -7.01 -26.08
CA LEU A 156 -14.24 -7.60 -26.88
C LEU A 156 -14.39 -9.11 -26.93
N GLU A 157 -13.89 -9.72 -28.02
CA GLU A 157 -13.85 -11.19 -28.17
C GLU A 157 -12.87 -11.82 -27.17
N ASP A 158 -13.14 -13.04 -26.70
CA ASP A 158 -12.35 -13.77 -25.69
C ASP A 158 -10.90 -14.05 -26.10
N ASP A 159 -10.56 -13.97 -27.39
CA ASP A 159 -9.22 -14.22 -27.93
C ASP A 159 -8.36 -12.95 -28.01
N CYS A 160 -8.82 -11.82 -27.48
CA CYS A 160 -8.06 -10.57 -27.45
C CYS A 160 -6.70 -10.73 -26.78
N LYS A 161 -5.63 -10.49 -27.54
CA LYS A 161 -4.26 -10.59 -27.02
C LYS A 161 -3.94 -9.41 -26.09
N PRO A 162 -3.59 -9.67 -24.82
CA PRO A 162 -3.25 -8.61 -23.89
C PRO A 162 -1.94 -7.92 -24.29
N VAL A 163 -1.93 -6.59 -24.22
CA VAL A 163 -0.71 -5.79 -24.38
C VAL A 163 -0.17 -5.42 -23.00
N THR A 164 1.01 -5.91 -22.66
CA THR A 164 1.66 -5.56 -21.40
C THR A 164 2.36 -4.20 -21.53
N LEU A 165 1.87 -3.21 -20.80
CA LEU A 165 2.49 -1.90 -20.70
C LEU A 165 3.60 -1.93 -19.65
N GLY A 166 4.81 -1.54 -20.03
CA GLY A 166 5.90 -1.31 -19.10
C GLY A 166 6.61 -2.56 -18.57
N LYS A 167 7.33 -3.28 -19.44
CA LYS A 167 8.42 -4.11 -18.93
C LYS A 167 9.51 -3.21 -18.39
N ALA A 168 9.67 -3.13 -17.06
CA ALA A 168 10.86 -2.56 -16.46
C ALA A 168 12.09 -3.22 -17.12
N LYS A 169 12.93 -2.43 -17.80
CA LYS A 169 14.20 -2.94 -18.34
C LYS A 169 14.98 -3.48 -17.15
N LYS A 170 15.11 -4.81 -17.05
CA LYS A 170 16.01 -5.44 -16.10
C LYS A 170 17.39 -4.83 -16.35
N SER A 171 17.93 -4.11 -15.36
CA SER A 171 19.26 -3.52 -15.45
C SER A 171 20.25 -4.62 -15.86
N LEU A 172 21.13 -4.31 -16.84
CA LEU A 172 22.19 -5.22 -17.25
C LEU A 172 23.09 -5.66 -16.06
N LEU A 173 23.19 -4.82 -15.02
CA LEU A 173 23.88 -5.09 -13.76
C LEU A 173 23.28 -6.25 -12.95
N ALA A 174 21.99 -6.55 -13.12
CA ALA A 174 21.33 -7.70 -12.47
C ALA A 174 21.73 -9.07 -13.07
N ARG A 175 22.50 -9.08 -14.17
CA ARG A 175 22.97 -10.29 -14.88
C ARG A 175 24.36 -10.74 -14.47
N LEU A 176 25.09 -10.00 -13.64
CA LEU A 176 26.42 -10.40 -13.19
C LEU A 176 26.32 -11.46 -12.11
N PRO A 177 27.04 -12.61 -12.25
CA PRO A 177 27.11 -13.64 -11.21
C PRO A 177 27.85 -13.03 -10.00
N GLY A 178 27.17 -12.92 -8.87
CA GLY A 178 27.69 -12.30 -7.64
C GLY A 178 26.90 -11.08 -7.18
N GLY A 179 26.11 -10.43 -8.03
CA GLY A 179 25.29 -9.26 -7.67
C GLY A 179 24.08 -9.57 -6.77
N SER A 180 23.68 -10.86 -6.69
CA SER A 180 22.41 -11.21 -6.03
C SER A 180 22.49 -11.18 -4.49
N LEU A 181 23.65 -11.40 -3.88
CA LEU A 181 23.78 -11.35 -2.42
C LEU A 181 23.91 -9.91 -1.92
N PHE A 182 24.69 -9.09 -2.63
CA PHE A 182 24.85 -7.66 -2.33
C PHE A 182 23.56 -6.86 -2.58
N SER A 183 22.82 -7.20 -3.65
CA SER A 183 21.53 -6.55 -3.92
C SER A 183 20.48 -6.94 -2.87
N ARG A 184 20.45 -8.18 -2.40
CA ARG A 184 19.53 -8.62 -1.33
C ARG A 184 19.85 -8.00 0.02
N LEU A 185 21.12 -7.87 0.39
CA LEU A 185 21.55 -7.17 1.59
C LEU A 185 21.28 -5.67 1.50
N ASN A 186 21.57 -5.06 0.36
CA ASN A 186 21.28 -3.65 0.12
C ASN A 186 19.77 -3.40 0.08
N ASP A 187 18.97 -4.27 -0.54
CA ASP A 187 17.52 -4.21 -0.54
C ASP A 187 16.92 -4.37 0.87
N LEU A 188 17.49 -5.23 1.72
CA LEU A 188 17.04 -5.40 3.10
C LEU A 188 17.35 -4.15 3.94
N VAL A 189 18.58 -3.64 3.84
CA VAL A 189 19.04 -2.47 4.59
C VAL A 189 18.40 -1.18 4.07
N THR A 190 18.28 -1.01 2.75
CA THR A 190 17.66 0.18 2.17
C THR A 190 16.14 0.19 2.33
N THR A 191 15.49 -0.99 2.35
CA THR A 191 14.04 -1.07 2.60
C THR A 191 13.73 -0.62 4.03
N GLU A 192 14.43 -1.15 5.02
CA GLU A 192 14.23 -0.76 6.43
C GLU A 192 14.62 0.71 6.69
N LEU A 193 15.70 1.21 6.06
CA LEU A 193 16.15 2.60 6.24
C LEU A 193 15.34 3.61 5.41
N ALA A 194 14.90 3.26 4.21
CA ALA A 194 14.11 4.15 3.36
C ALA A 194 12.70 4.38 3.92
N TYR A 195 12.23 3.48 4.77
CA TYR A 195 10.89 3.52 5.33
C TYR A 195 10.80 4.07 6.76
N CYS A 196 11.94 4.35 7.39
CA CYS A 196 11.97 5.10 8.63
C CYS A 196 11.46 6.54 8.39
N GLY A 197 10.24 6.82 8.78
CA GLY A 197 9.67 8.17 8.78
C GLY A 197 8.85 8.57 7.55
N GLN A 198 8.48 7.65 6.69
CA GLN A 198 7.49 7.90 5.63
C GLN A 198 6.14 7.26 5.95
N ALA A 199 5.06 7.96 5.65
CA ALA A 199 3.73 7.37 5.64
C ALA A 199 3.67 6.42 4.43
N LEU A 200 3.65 5.11 4.69
CA LEU A 200 3.86 4.13 3.64
C LEU A 200 2.57 3.50 3.16
N TRP A 201 2.33 3.74 1.91
CA TRP A 201 1.49 2.94 1.03
C TRP A 201 2.40 1.94 0.33
N LEU A 202 2.60 0.75 0.92
CA LEU A 202 3.49 -0.24 0.34
C LEU A 202 2.74 -1.22 -0.54
N TYR A 203 2.97 -1.12 -1.85
CA TYR A 203 2.84 -2.22 -2.78
C TYR A 203 4.21 -2.55 -3.36
N ARG A 204 4.64 -3.81 -3.22
CA ARG A 204 5.74 -4.39 -4.00
C ARG A 204 5.16 -5.54 -4.83
N PRO A 205 5.31 -5.52 -6.18
CA PRO A 205 4.91 -6.64 -7.03
C PRO A 205 5.75 -7.88 -6.78
#